data_92d7a3756ebec3a3c4741a4e14df4a1f
#
_entry.id   92d7a3756ebec3a3c4741a4e14df4a1f
#
_cell.length_a   1.000
_cell.length_b   1.000
_cell.length_c   1.000
_cell.angle_alpha   90.00
_cell.angle_beta   90.00
_cell.angle_gamma   90.00
#
_symmetry.space_group_name_H-M   'P 1'
#
loop_
_entity.id
_entity.type
_entity.pdbx_description
1 polymer ?
#
loop_
_entity_poly.entity_id
_entity_poly.type
_entity_poly.pdbx_seq_one_letter_code
_entity_poly.pdbx_strand_id
1 'polypeptide(L)'
;TRRSSDLIFRKQLQTAAEECLIMRKDTYQDCLVLYPESAWNEQMNELRERLNRWDPTHQTVFRQFVSDVEIITLDANGRFLIPKRYLKMAHIEQDVRFIGMDNTIEIWAKEMADKPFMAPETFEKELQEIMGTPIER
;
A
#
# COMPACT_ATOMS: atom_id res chain seq x y z
N THR A 1 -4.60 14.59 -9.91
CA THR A 1 -3.76 15.35 -10.82
C THR A 1 -2.38 14.75 -10.90
N ARG A 2 -1.94 14.57 -12.12
CA ARG A 2 -0.66 13.99 -12.34
C ARG A 2 0.42 15.03 -12.44
N ARG A 3 1.55 14.73 -11.86
CA ARG A 3 2.72 15.58 -11.91
C ARG A 3 3.82 14.88 -12.68
N SER A 4 4.76 15.64 -13.22
CA SER A 4 5.90 15.07 -13.91
C SER A 4 6.74 14.17 -13.01
N SER A 5 6.73 14.44 -11.70
CA SER A 5 7.43 13.61 -10.71
C SER A 5 6.87 12.19 -10.63
N ASP A 6 5.71 11.94 -11.23
CA ASP A 6 5.07 10.64 -11.18
C ASP A 6 5.60 9.66 -12.23
N LEU A 7 6.62 10.05 -13.01
CA LEU A 7 7.19 9.17 -14.02
C LEU A 7 7.68 7.84 -13.46
N ILE A 8 8.27 7.86 -12.27
CA ILE A 8 8.74 6.63 -11.63
C ILE A 8 7.57 5.70 -11.35
N PHE A 9 6.47 6.25 -10.85
CA PHE A 9 5.27 5.48 -10.56
C PHE A 9 4.63 4.94 -11.83
N ARG A 10 4.67 5.70 -12.93
CA ARG A 10 4.17 5.21 -14.21
C ARG A 10 4.92 3.96 -14.66
N LYS A 11 6.24 3.95 -14.49
CA LYS A 11 7.03 2.76 -14.84
C LYS A 11 6.65 1.57 -13.98
N GLN A 12 6.47 1.78 -12.68
CA GLN A 12 6.02 0.72 -11.78
C GLN A 12 4.65 0.20 -12.20
N LEU A 13 3.72 1.11 -12.51
CA LEU A 13 2.37 0.74 -12.93
C LEU A 13 2.39 0.04 -14.29
N GLN A 14 3.23 0.47 -15.22
CA GLN A 14 3.34 -0.18 -16.52
C GLN A 14 3.88 -1.60 -16.38
N THR A 15 4.88 -1.80 -15.55
CA THR A 15 5.41 -3.13 -15.28
C THR A 15 4.35 -4.00 -14.63
N ALA A 16 3.60 -3.42 -13.68
CA ALA A 16 2.54 -4.13 -12.98
C ALA A 16 1.30 -4.34 -13.84
N ALA A 17 1.12 -3.57 -14.92
CA ALA A 17 -0.05 -3.67 -15.78
C ALA A 17 -0.17 -5.02 -16.47
N GLU A 18 0.93 -5.75 -16.60
CA GLU A 18 0.91 -7.11 -17.11
C GLU A 18 0.35 -8.09 -16.08
N GLU A 19 0.24 -7.64 -14.83
CA GLU A 19 -0.29 -8.40 -13.73
C GLU A 19 -1.61 -7.78 -13.25
N CYS A 20 -2.38 -8.57 -12.56
CA CYS A 20 -3.55 -8.07 -11.85
C CYS A 20 -3.07 -7.16 -10.71
N LEU A 21 -3.75 -6.04 -10.51
CA LEU A 21 -3.49 -5.13 -9.40
C LEU A 21 -4.56 -5.33 -8.35
N ILE A 22 -4.17 -5.30 -7.09
CA ILE A 22 -5.09 -5.47 -5.97
C ILE A 22 -4.97 -4.26 -5.06
N MET A 23 -6.10 -3.68 -4.70
CA MET A 23 -6.15 -2.53 -3.81
C MET A 23 -6.78 -2.92 -2.49
N ARG A 24 -6.24 -2.38 -1.42
CA ARG A 24 -6.73 -2.61 -0.08
C ARG A 24 -6.43 -1.39 0.79
N LYS A 25 -7.31 -1.10 1.74
CA LYS A 25 -6.98 -0.08 2.74
C LYS A 25 -5.91 -0.63 3.67
N ASP A 26 -4.91 0.18 3.98
CA ASP A 26 -3.86 -0.22 4.92
C ASP A 26 -4.45 -0.51 6.30
N THR A 27 -3.88 -1.50 6.99
CA THR A 27 -4.39 -1.91 8.29
C THR A 27 -4.19 -0.84 9.37
N TYR A 28 -3.09 -0.12 9.30
CA TYR A 28 -2.68 0.78 10.38
C TYR A 28 -2.77 2.25 10.03
N GLN A 29 -2.79 2.59 8.76
CA GLN A 29 -2.76 3.98 8.31
C GLN A 29 -3.99 4.31 7.46
N ASP A 30 -4.30 5.58 7.36
CA ASP A 30 -5.43 6.05 6.56
C ASP A 30 -4.98 6.26 5.11
N CYS A 31 -4.52 5.20 4.49
CA CYS A 31 -4.12 5.20 3.09
C CYS A 31 -4.57 3.91 2.43
N LEU A 32 -4.49 3.91 1.11
CA LEU A 32 -4.76 2.72 0.31
C LEU A 32 -3.43 2.13 -0.14
N VAL A 33 -3.40 0.82 -0.30
CA VAL A 33 -2.21 0.13 -0.81
C VAL A 33 -2.58 -0.56 -2.10
N LEU A 34 -1.77 -0.34 -3.11
CA LEU A 34 -1.91 -0.98 -4.42
C LEU A 34 -0.82 -2.03 -4.55
N TYR A 35 -1.23 -3.28 -4.73
CA TYR A 35 -0.34 -4.41 -4.81
C TYR A 35 -0.31 -4.96 -6.23
N PRO A 36 0.86 -5.08 -6.87
CA PRO A 36 0.99 -6.02 -7.98
C PRO A 36 0.66 -7.43 -7.50
N GLU A 37 0.16 -8.26 -8.39
CA GLU A 37 -0.25 -9.62 -8.02
C GLU A 37 0.87 -10.40 -7.34
N SER A 38 2.09 -10.27 -7.82
CA SER A 38 3.24 -10.95 -7.20
C SER A 38 3.46 -10.54 -5.76
N ALA A 39 3.40 -9.24 -5.47
CA ALA A 39 3.55 -8.72 -4.11
C ALA A 39 2.40 -9.17 -3.21
N TRP A 40 1.18 -9.18 -3.76
CA TRP A 40 0.01 -9.68 -3.04
C TRP A 40 0.18 -11.14 -2.65
N ASN A 41 0.62 -11.96 -3.61
CA ASN A 41 0.81 -13.38 -3.37
C ASN A 41 1.88 -13.64 -2.32
N GLU A 42 2.98 -12.88 -2.33
CA GLU A 42 4.02 -12.98 -1.31
C GLU A 42 3.45 -12.68 0.08
N GLN A 43 2.70 -11.60 0.19
CA GLN A 43 2.12 -11.22 1.47
C GLN A 43 1.10 -12.25 1.97
N MET A 44 0.29 -12.78 1.07
CA MET A 44 -0.69 -13.79 1.43
C MET A 44 -0.03 -15.08 1.86
N ASN A 45 1.05 -15.47 1.21
CA ASN A 45 1.80 -16.66 1.62
C ASN A 45 2.41 -16.49 3.01
N GLU A 46 2.98 -15.32 3.28
CA GLU A 46 3.53 -15.03 4.59
C GLU A 46 2.45 -15.06 5.67
N LEU A 47 1.30 -14.46 5.39
CA LEU A 47 0.18 -14.47 6.34
C LEU A 47 -0.29 -15.89 6.62
N ARG A 48 -0.47 -16.71 5.58
CA ARG A 48 -0.91 -18.10 5.73
C ARG A 48 0.06 -18.92 6.58
N GLU A 49 1.35 -18.72 6.40
CA GLU A 49 2.37 -19.43 7.17
C GLU A 49 2.31 -19.12 8.66
N ARG A 50 1.88 -17.91 9.01
CA ARG A 50 1.83 -17.47 10.41
C ARG A 50 0.50 -17.77 11.08
N LEU A 51 -0.55 -18.05 10.32
CA LEU A 51 -1.87 -18.32 10.86
C LEU A 51 -2.05 -19.81 11.20
N ASN A 52 -2.71 -20.05 12.32
CA ASN A 52 -3.14 -21.38 12.69
C ASN A 52 -4.58 -21.57 12.20
N ARG A 53 -4.77 -22.44 11.21
CA ARG A 53 -6.08 -22.64 10.60
C ARG A 53 -7.13 -23.23 11.56
N TRP A 54 -6.70 -23.77 12.68
CA TRP A 54 -7.58 -24.34 13.68
C TRP A 54 -7.98 -23.36 14.77
N ASP A 55 -7.40 -22.15 14.76
CA ASP A 55 -7.71 -21.12 15.73
C ASP A 55 -8.80 -20.21 15.16
N PRO A 56 -9.99 -20.13 15.81
CA PRO A 56 -11.07 -19.28 15.30
C PRO A 56 -10.69 -17.80 15.18
N THR A 57 -9.86 -17.29 16.09
CA THR A 57 -9.40 -15.91 16.02
C THR A 57 -8.53 -15.69 14.78
N HIS A 58 -7.63 -16.62 14.49
CA HIS A 58 -6.79 -16.52 13.29
C HIS A 58 -7.65 -16.56 12.01
N GLN A 59 -8.68 -17.40 12.00
CA GLN A 59 -9.59 -17.46 10.86
C GLN A 59 -10.33 -16.13 10.68
N THR A 60 -10.73 -15.50 11.77
CA THR A 60 -11.40 -14.21 11.72
C THR A 60 -10.46 -13.12 11.21
N VAL A 61 -9.20 -13.12 11.66
CA VAL A 61 -8.18 -12.19 11.16
C VAL A 61 -7.99 -12.35 9.65
N PHE A 62 -7.87 -13.57 9.18
CA PHE A 62 -7.71 -13.85 7.75
C PHE A 62 -8.93 -13.34 6.97
N ARG A 63 -10.11 -13.63 7.46
CA ARG A 63 -11.35 -13.21 6.80
C ARG A 63 -11.44 -11.70 6.72
N GLN A 64 -11.10 -11.01 7.81
CA GLN A 64 -11.10 -9.55 7.83
C GLN A 64 -10.08 -8.99 6.84
N PHE A 65 -8.92 -9.62 6.76
CA PHE A 65 -7.87 -9.15 5.87
C PHE A 65 -8.27 -9.25 4.40
N VAL A 66 -8.89 -10.36 4.00
CA VAL A 66 -9.21 -10.60 2.59
C VAL A 66 -10.59 -10.13 2.14
N SER A 67 -11.45 -9.75 3.08
CA SER A 67 -12.85 -9.45 2.74
C SER A 67 -13.04 -8.11 2.03
N ASP A 68 -12.13 -7.18 2.19
CA ASP A 68 -12.26 -5.85 1.59
C ASP A 68 -11.09 -5.54 0.66
N VAL A 69 -11.00 -6.30 -0.40
CA VAL A 69 -10.02 -6.07 -1.47
C VAL A 69 -10.75 -5.86 -2.77
N GLU A 70 -10.13 -5.11 -3.66
CA GLU A 70 -10.65 -4.85 -4.99
C GLU A 70 -9.59 -5.18 -6.03
N ILE A 71 -10.02 -5.80 -7.10
CA ILE A 71 -9.17 -6.01 -8.26
C ILE A 71 -9.26 -4.75 -9.10
N ILE A 72 -8.12 -4.17 -9.40
CA ILE A 72 -8.03 -2.90 -10.12
C ILE A 72 -7.56 -3.18 -11.54
N THR A 73 -8.26 -2.62 -12.50
CA THR A 73 -7.91 -2.73 -13.92
C THR A 73 -7.48 -1.35 -14.44
N LEU A 74 -6.31 -1.30 -15.05
CA LEU A 74 -5.83 -0.10 -15.70
C LEU A 74 -6.44 -0.01 -17.10
N ASP A 75 -6.81 1.21 -17.51
CA ASP A 75 -7.22 1.45 -18.89
C ASP A 75 -5.99 1.59 -19.79
N ALA A 76 -6.22 1.86 -21.08
CA ALA A 76 -5.14 1.98 -22.06
C ALA A 76 -4.15 3.11 -21.74
N ASN A 77 -4.57 4.09 -20.93
CA ASN A 77 -3.75 5.23 -20.54
C ASN A 77 -3.13 5.06 -19.16
N GLY A 78 -3.26 3.89 -18.55
CA GLY A 78 -2.74 3.63 -17.23
C GLY A 78 -3.56 4.26 -16.11
N ARG A 79 -4.84 4.49 -16.34
CA ARG A 79 -5.74 5.09 -15.35
C ARG A 79 -6.61 4.03 -14.71
N PHE A 80 -7.04 4.30 -13.50
CA PHE A 80 -8.00 3.44 -12.81
C PHE A 80 -8.88 4.28 -11.90
N LEU A 81 -10.03 3.72 -11.55
CA LEU A 81 -10.96 4.35 -10.63
C LEU A 81 -10.78 3.77 -9.23
N ILE A 82 -10.75 4.66 -8.25
CA ILE A 82 -10.74 4.25 -6.84
C ILE A 82 -12.20 4.17 -6.39
N PRO A 83 -12.65 3.00 -5.89
CA PRO A 83 -14.01 2.89 -5.37
C PRO A 83 -14.31 3.93 -4.30
N LYS A 84 -15.53 4.43 -4.29
CA LYS A 84 -15.92 5.51 -3.36
C LYS A 84 -15.69 5.15 -1.91
N ARG A 85 -15.94 3.90 -1.54
CA ARG A 85 -15.73 3.47 -0.15
C ARG A 85 -14.29 3.63 0.30
N TYR A 86 -13.34 3.39 -0.61
CA TYR A 86 -11.92 3.57 -0.31
C TYR A 86 -11.55 5.05 -0.18
N LEU A 87 -12.15 5.90 -0.99
CA LEU A 87 -11.93 7.34 -0.87
C LEU A 87 -12.32 7.84 0.51
N LYS A 88 -13.43 7.35 1.04
CA LYS A 88 -13.87 7.70 2.39
C LYS A 88 -12.92 7.16 3.45
N MET A 89 -12.51 5.92 3.32
CA MET A 89 -11.61 5.28 4.29
C MET A 89 -10.26 5.98 4.39
N ALA A 90 -9.77 6.51 3.29
CA ALA A 90 -8.48 7.19 3.23
C ALA A 90 -8.60 8.71 3.32
N HIS A 91 -9.80 9.23 3.55
CA HIS A 91 -10.07 10.66 3.65
C HIS A 91 -9.64 11.43 2.42
N ILE A 92 -9.81 10.84 1.25
CA ILE A 92 -9.44 11.46 -0.03
C ILE A 92 -10.65 12.24 -0.56
N GLU A 93 -10.48 13.54 -0.76
CA GLU A 93 -11.53 14.38 -1.30
C GLU A 93 -11.30 14.72 -2.77
N GLN A 94 -10.09 15.10 -3.15
CA GLN A 94 -9.77 15.48 -4.51
C GLN A 94 -8.47 14.90 -5.01
N ASP A 95 -7.37 15.30 -4.41
CA ASP A 95 -6.03 14.96 -4.88
C ASP A 95 -5.40 13.87 -4.05
N VAL A 96 -4.61 13.03 -4.70
CA VAL A 96 -3.89 11.95 -4.05
C VAL A 96 -2.41 12.12 -4.27
N ARG A 97 -1.64 11.46 -3.42
CA ARG A 97 -0.21 11.36 -3.55
C ARG A 97 0.18 9.89 -3.51
N PHE A 98 0.98 9.47 -4.48
CA PHE A 98 1.51 8.11 -4.54
C PHE A 98 2.86 8.06 -3.86
N ILE A 99 3.06 7.03 -3.03
CA ILE A 99 4.35 6.78 -2.39
C ILE A 99 4.75 5.35 -2.71
N GLY A 100 5.88 5.19 -3.38
CA GLY A 100 6.44 3.87 -3.68
C GLY A 100 7.04 3.26 -2.43
N MET A 101 6.56 2.07 -2.08
CA MET A 101 6.98 1.34 -0.90
C MET A 101 7.64 0.04 -1.31
N ASP A 102 8.72 0.15 -2.08
CA ASP A 102 9.47 -0.98 -2.61
C ASP A 102 8.62 -1.81 -3.58
N ASN A 103 7.90 -2.82 -3.13
CA ASN A 103 7.10 -3.68 -4.02
C ASN A 103 5.62 -3.32 -4.06
N THR A 104 5.21 -2.28 -3.34
CA THR A 104 3.82 -1.79 -3.33
C THR A 104 3.80 -0.28 -3.50
N ILE A 105 2.60 0.26 -3.71
CA ILE A 105 2.40 1.70 -3.83
C ILE A 105 1.31 2.11 -2.86
N GLU A 106 1.58 3.12 -2.03
CA GLU A 106 0.57 3.70 -1.17
C GLU A 106 -0.08 4.90 -1.84
N ILE A 107 -1.37 5.06 -1.60
CA ILE A 107 -2.15 6.18 -2.12
C ILE A 107 -2.70 6.93 -0.93
N TRP A 108 -2.28 8.18 -0.80
CA TRP A 108 -2.63 9.05 0.33
C TRP A 108 -3.44 10.23 -0.13
N ALA A 109 -4.30 10.75 0.75
CA ALA A 109 -4.84 12.08 0.55
C ALA A 109 -3.68 13.07 0.52
N LYS A 110 -3.69 13.97 -0.46
CA LYS A 110 -2.58 14.91 -0.65
C LYS A 110 -2.29 15.70 0.62
N GLU A 111 -3.32 16.16 1.32
CA GLU A 111 -3.19 16.96 2.54
C GLU A 111 -2.42 16.22 3.63
N MET A 112 -2.64 14.91 3.72
CA MET A 112 -1.96 14.09 4.72
C MET A 112 -0.50 13.81 4.35
N ALA A 113 -0.24 13.59 3.06
CA ALA A 113 1.10 13.26 2.58
C ALA A 113 2.00 14.49 2.40
N ASP A 114 1.42 15.68 2.35
CA ASP A 114 2.19 16.92 2.25
C ASP A 114 2.80 17.32 3.60
N LYS A 115 2.35 16.68 4.68
CA LYS A 115 2.92 16.89 6.01
C LYS A 115 3.90 15.78 6.34
N PRO A 116 4.91 16.04 7.17
CA PRO A 116 5.79 14.96 7.61
C PRO A 116 5.01 13.89 8.37
N PHE A 117 5.35 12.63 8.15
CA PHE A 117 4.69 11.52 8.83
C PHE A 117 5.12 11.39 10.28
N MET A 118 6.28 11.94 10.61
CA MET A 118 6.75 12.05 12.00
C MET A 118 7.62 13.31 12.12
N ALA A 119 7.86 13.73 13.34
CA ALA A 119 8.70 14.90 13.59
C ALA A 119 10.11 14.67 13.04
N PRO A 120 10.75 15.67 12.43
CA PRO A 120 12.09 15.50 11.85
C PRO A 120 13.12 14.96 12.84
N GLU A 121 13.07 15.37 14.08
CA GLU A 121 13.99 14.91 15.12
C GLU A 121 13.78 13.42 15.42
N THR A 122 12.52 13.00 15.47
CA THR A 122 12.17 11.59 15.69
C THR A 122 12.63 10.75 14.51
N PHE A 123 12.39 11.23 13.30
CA PHE A 123 12.81 10.53 12.08
C PHE A 123 14.33 10.33 12.06
N GLU A 124 15.07 11.40 12.36
CA GLU A 124 16.53 11.33 12.36
C GLU A 124 17.04 10.33 13.38
N LYS A 125 16.50 10.36 14.58
CA LYS A 125 16.86 9.43 15.64
C LYS A 125 16.57 7.98 15.27
N GLU A 126 15.36 7.73 14.80
CA GLU A 126 14.95 6.38 14.43
C GLU A 126 15.77 5.84 13.27
N LEU A 127 16.04 6.69 12.29
CA LEU A 127 16.85 6.28 11.15
C LEU A 127 18.26 5.90 11.58
N GLN A 128 18.87 6.69 12.48
CA GLN A 128 20.20 6.39 13.00
C GLN A 128 20.22 5.06 13.75
N GLU A 129 19.20 4.80 14.55
CA GLU A 129 19.11 3.53 15.29
C GLU A 129 18.99 2.35 14.35
N ILE A 130 18.15 2.47 13.33
CA ILE A 130 17.96 1.40 12.34
C ILE A 130 19.26 1.13 11.57
N MET A 131 19.89 2.20 11.07
CA MET A 131 21.09 2.07 10.25
C MET A 131 22.33 1.71 11.06
N GLY A 132 22.34 2.02 12.35
CA GLY A 132 23.44 1.70 13.24
C GLY A 132 23.40 0.28 13.79
N THR A 133 22.28 -0.42 13.61
CA THR A 133 22.13 -1.79 14.11
C THR A 133 22.68 -2.79 13.10
N PRO A 134 23.60 -3.69 13.51
CA PRO A 134 24.09 -4.71 12.57
C PRO A 134 22.97 -5.63 12.08
N ILE A 135 23.07 -5.99 10.80
CA ILE A 135 22.12 -6.93 10.22
C ILE A 135 22.53 -8.34 10.63
N GLU A 136 21.63 -9.07 11.27
CA GLU A 136 21.84 -10.49 11.58
C GLU A 136 21.56 -11.33 10.35
N ARG A 137 22.50 -12.19 10.02
CA ARG A 137 22.36 -13.12 8.90
C ARG A 137 22.71 -14.52 9.31
#